data_e9a9ee6bc4777ca48efe170d376b1b20
#
_entry.id   e9a9ee6bc4777ca48efe170d376b1b20
#
_cell.length_a   1.000
_cell.length_b   1.000
_cell.length_c   1.000
_cell.angle_alpha   90.00
_cell.angle_beta   90.00
_cell.angle_gamma   90.00
#
_symmetry.space_group_name_H-M   'P 1'
#
loop_
_entity.id
_entity.type
_entity.pdbx_description
1 polymer ?
#
loop_
_entity_poly.entity_id
_entity_poly.type
_entity_poly.pdbx_seq_one_letter_code
_entity_poly.pdbx_strand_id
1 'polypeptide(L)' 'INTVNIMRVLLPKKPKKLVVNGNASPIEWDSFSKTLLISFDNDPSGVPVNIYW' A
#
# COMPACT_ATOMS: atom_id res chain seq x y z
N ILE A 1 14.70 -6.66 14.57
CA ILE A 1 14.77 -7.00 13.14
C ILE A 1 13.56 -6.39 12.45
N ASN A 2 13.81 -5.58 11.45
CA ASN A 2 12.75 -4.98 10.66
C ASN A 2 12.28 -5.97 9.61
N THR A 3 10.98 -6.23 9.62
CA THR A 3 10.38 -7.11 8.63
C THR A 3 9.50 -6.25 7.71
N VAL A 4 9.77 -6.31 6.42
CA VAL A 4 8.96 -5.65 5.43
C VAL A 4 7.84 -6.58 5.01
N ASN A 5 6.62 -6.12 5.15
CA ASN A 5 5.44 -6.86 4.73
C ASN A 5 4.94 -6.30 3.41
N ILE A 6 4.46 -7.18 2.56
CA ILE A 6 3.91 -6.80 1.26
C ILE A 6 2.48 -7.27 1.20
N MET A 7 1.57 -6.33 0.93
CA MET A 7 0.14 -6.63 0.82
C MET A 7 -0.34 -6.29 -0.58
N ARG A 8 -1.15 -7.18 -1.15
CA ARG A 8 -1.75 -6.96 -2.44
C ARG A 8 -3.24 -6.68 -2.26
N VAL A 9 -3.71 -5.56 -2.79
CA VAL A 9 -5.09 -5.14 -2.63
C VAL A 9 -5.76 -5.06 -3.99
N LEU A 10 -6.91 -5.72 -4.14
CA LEU A 10 -7.68 -5.68 -5.37
C LEU A 10 -8.51 -4.40 -5.39
N LEU A 11 -8.30 -3.57 -6.42
CA LEU A 11 -8.97 -2.29 -6.56
C LEU A 11 -9.55 -2.13 -7.96
N PRO A 12 -10.67 -1.39 -8.11
CA PRO A 12 -11.30 -1.22 -9.42
C PRO A 12 -10.50 -0.33 -10.38
N LYS A 13 -9.64 0.55 -9.85
CA LYS A 13 -8.82 1.43 -10.66
C LYS A 13 -7.58 1.88 -9.88
N LYS A 14 -6.62 2.46 -10.62
CA LYS A 14 -5.39 2.97 -10.03
C LYS A 14 -5.66 4.18 -9.13
N PRO A 15 -5.21 4.16 -7.87
CA PRO A 15 -5.35 5.31 -6.98
C PRO A 15 -4.41 6.43 -7.37
N LYS A 16 -4.72 7.64 -6.95
CA LYS A 16 -3.87 8.81 -7.20
C LYS A 16 -2.75 8.94 -6.18
N LYS A 17 -3.02 8.54 -4.94
CA LYS A 17 -2.08 8.73 -3.84
C LYS A 17 -2.19 7.60 -2.85
N LEU A 18 -1.07 7.20 -2.30
CA LEU A 18 -1.01 6.18 -1.26
C LEU A 18 -0.19 6.73 -0.09
N VAL A 19 -0.77 6.64 1.10
CA VAL A 19 -0.09 7.04 2.33
C VAL A 19 -0.06 5.83 3.27
N VAL A 20 1.12 5.42 3.66
CA VAL A 20 1.32 4.29 4.57
C VAL A 20 2.01 4.82 5.82
N ASN A 21 1.38 4.61 6.96
CA ASN A 21 1.90 5.03 8.26
C ASN A 21 2.27 6.53 8.30
N GLY A 22 1.41 7.36 7.66
CA GLY A 22 1.61 8.80 7.61
C GLY A 22 2.63 9.30 6.61
N ASN A 23 3.24 8.40 5.84
CA ASN A 23 4.25 8.75 4.85
C ASN A 23 3.76 8.41 3.45
N ALA A 24 4.06 9.30 2.49
CA ALA A 24 3.72 9.04 1.10
C ALA A 24 4.47 7.81 0.61
N SER A 25 3.78 6.95 -0.10
CA SER A 25 4.33 5.71 -0.63
C SER A 25 4.18 5.69 -2.15
N PRO A 26 5.15 5.10 -2.87
CA PRO A 26 5.00 4.94 -4.31
C PRO A 26 3.84 4.01 -4.63
N ILE A 27 3.18 4.29 -5.76
CA ILE A 27 2.05 3.48 -6.21
C ILE A 27 2.57 2.43 -7.19
N GLU A 28 2.53 1.18 -6.76
CA GLU A 28 2.91 0.05 -7.59
C GLU A 28 1.64 -0.65 -8.04
N TRP A 29 1.10 -0.19 -9.15
CA TRP A 29 -0.18 -0.66 -9.68
C TRP A 29 0.04 -1.65 -10.80
N ASP A 30 -0.63 -2.79 -10.71
CA ASP A 30 -0.68 -3.77 -11.78
C ASP A 30 -2.04 -3.67 -12.46
N SER A 31 -2.07 -3.10 -13.67
CA SER A 31 -3.30 -2.90 -14.40
C SER A 31 -3.88 -4.20 -14.94
N PHE A 32 -3.06 -5.23 -15.09
CA PHE A 32 -3.51 -6.52 -15.58
C PHE A 32 -4.36 -7.25 -14.55
N SER A 33 -3.89 -7.32 -13.31
CA SER A 33 -4.60 -7.98 -12.22
C SER A 33 -5.47 -7.03 -11.42
N LYS A 34 -5.36 -5.72 -11.67
CA LYS A 34 -6.03 -4.65 -10.93
C LYS A 34 -5.72 -4.71 -9.45
N THR A 35 -4.45 -4.89 -9.13
CA THR A 35 -3.99 -4.95 -7.76
C THR A 35 -2.99 -3.85 -7.47
N LEU A 36 -3.05 -3.34 -6.23
CA LEU A 36 -2.09 -2.39 -5.71
C LEU A 36 -1.17 -3.11 -4.73
N LEU A 37 0.13 -2.99 -4.94
CA LEU A 37 1.13 -3.57 -4.06
C LEU A 37 1.51 -2.54 -3.01
N ILE A 38 1.36 -2.89 -1.74
CA ILE A 38 1.67 -2.01 -0.62
C ILE A 38 2.76 -2.66 0.22
N SER A 39 3.88 -1.96 0.39
CA SER A 39 4.98 -2.42 1.24
C SER A 39 5.00 -1.58 2.52
N PHE A 40 5.16 -2.23 3.65
CA PHE A 40 5.23 -1.53 4.92
C PHE A 40 6.06 -2.30 5.95
N ASP A 41 6.67 -1.56 6.87
CA ASP A 41 7.41 -2.17 7.97
C ASP A 41 6.44 -2.70 8.99
N ASN A 42 6.81 -3.82 9.61
CA ASN A 42 6.00 -4.41 10.65
C ASN A 42 5.98 -3.50 11.89
N ASP A 43 4.79 -3.10 12.32
CA ASP A 43 4.61 -2.22 13.47
C ASP A 43 3.58 -2.86 14.41
N PRO A 44 3.96 -3.16 15.67
CA PRO A 44 3.04 -3.82 16.60
C PRO A 44 1.82 -2.96 16.97
N SER A 45 1.89 -1.66 16.79
CA SER A 45 0.73 -0.78 17.04
C SER A 45 -0.23 -0.70 15.87
N GLY A 46 0.11 -1.36 14.74
CA GLY A 46 -0.69 -1.33 13.52
C GLY A 46 -0.14 -0.34 12.51
N VAL A 47 -0.51 -0.53 11.25
CA VAL A 47 -0.05 0.31 10.16
C VAL A 47 -1.26 0.91 9.44
N PRO A 48 -1.55 2.20 9.63
CA PRO A 48 -2.65 2.84 8.89
C PRO A 48 -2.28 3.02 7.43
N VAL A 49 -3.20 2.66 6.55
CA VAL A 49 -3.04 2.80 5.11
C VAL A 49 -4.19 3.64 4.58
N ASN A 50 -3.86 4.72 3.89
CA ASN A 50 -4.86 5.61 3.30
C ASN A 50 -4.68 5.63 1.78
N ILE A 51 -5.75 5.37 1.07
CA ILE A 51 -5.76 5.35 -0.39
C ILE A 51 -6.62 6.49 -0.89
N TYR A 52 -6.08 7.32 -1.78
CA TYR A 52 -6.78 8.47 -2.33
C TYR A 52 -7.00 8.30 -3.83
N TRP A 53 -8.22 8.55 -4.26
CA TRP A 53 -8.65 8.41 -5.68
C TRP A 53 -8.65 9.78 -6.42
#